data_69a53ee4386c6ce862af748df0291625
#
_entry.id   69a53ee4386c6ce862af748df0291625
#
_cell.length_a   1.000
_cell.length_b   1.000
_cell.length_c   1.000
_cell.angle_alpha   90.00
_cell.angle_beta   90.00
_cell.angle_gamma   90.00
#
_symmetry.space_group_name_H-M   'P 1'
#
loop_
_entity.id
_entity.type
_entity.pdbx_description
1 polymer ?
#
loop_
_entity_poly.entity_id
_entity_poly.type
_entity_poly.pdbx_seq_one_letter_code
_entity_poly.pdbx_strand_id
1 'polypeptide(L)'
;TNNHVTNLEAIIHNHEHEIGEMAKTLNYLNKHEAILFKIRRKLGDKFNQKYPKGSVERKKLHYKKEYMLHPLRSMKLYSTPEGRNLRDGDFNIGEIYREHGRLKFEQVENPTVSIIIPVYNQIHYTYACLLSILEHTKDVSYEVIIADDVSTDATEHLSEYAEGLVICRNSTNQGFLRNCNNAARHARGKYVMFLNNDTQVTENWLSSLVQLIESDPSIGMVGSKLVYPDGRLQEAGGIIWSD
;
A
#
# COMPACT_ATOMS: atom_id res chain seq x y z
N THR A 1 43.87 -17.56 -17.84
CA THR A 1 43.68 -16.09 -17.76
C THR A 1 43.16 -15.50 -19.06
N ASN A 2 43.65 -15.94 -20.25
CA ASN A 2 43.21 -15.39 -21.55
C ASN A 2 41.70 -15.67 -21.84
N ASN A 3 41.22 -16.88 -21.57
CA ASN A 3 39.81 -17.24 -21.83
C ASN A 3 38.77 -16.41 -21.04
N HIS A 4 39.19 -15.88 -19.88
CA HIS A 4 38.28 -15.07 -19.05
C HIS A 4 38.15 -13.63 -19.58
N VAL A 5 39.22 -13.08 -20.11
CA VAL A 5 39.23 -11.74 -20.72
C VAL A 5 38.42 -11.75 -22.01
N THR A 6 38.60 -12.75 -22.85
CA THR A 6 37.85 -12.89 -24.14
C THR A 6 36.32 -13.05 -23.87
N ASN A 7 35.97 -13.75 -22.81
CA ASN A 7 34.54 -13.88 -22.42
C ASN A 7 33.95 -12.55 -21.92
N LEU A 8 34.70 -11.76 -21.15
CA LEU A 8 34.27 -10.44 -20.68
C LEU A 8 34.16 -9.43 -21.86
N GLU A 9 35.09 -9.47 -22.82
CA GLU A 9 35.01 -8.62 -24.00
C GLU A 9 33.80 -8.97 -24.88
N ALA A 10 33.44 -10.23 -25.01
CA ALA A 10 32.23 -10.65 -25.73
C ALA A 10 30.93 -10.20 -25.01
N ILE A 11 30.93 -10.25 -23.71
CA ILE A 11 29.77 -9.77 -22.89
C ILE A 11 29.64 -8.24 -23.00
N ILE A 12 30.75 -7.51 -22.95
CA ILE A 12 30.75 -6.04 -23.12
C ILE A 12 30.25 -5.68 -24.49
N HIS A 13 30.74 -6.33 -25.55
CA HIS A 13 30.32 -6.08 -26.91
C HIS A 13 28.82 -6.35 -27.16
N ASN A 14 28.27 -7.41 -26.56
CA ASN A 14 26.83 -7.69 -26.60
C ASN A 14 25.99 -6.58 -25.90
N HIS A 15 26.43 -6.13 -24.76
CA HIS A 15 25.73 -5.04 -24.05
C HIS A 15 25.84 -3.71 -24.79
N GLU A 16 26.96 -3.40 -25.41
CA GLU A 16 27.12 -2.20 -26.25
C GLU A 16 26.18 -2.24 -27.47
N HIS A 17 26.01 -3.41 -28.08
CA HIS A 17 25.06 -3.60 -29.19
C HIS A 17 23.61 -3.40 -28.71
N GLU A 18 23.21 -3.99 -27.57
CA GLU A 18 21.86 -3.82 -26.99
C GLU A 18 21.56 -2.35 -26.59
N ILE A 19 22.55 -1.66 -26.04
CA ILE A 19 22.44 -0.22 -25.71
C ILE A 19 22.30 0.58 -27.01
N GLY A 20 23.00 0.25 -28.05
CA GLY A 20 22.90 0.88 -29.38
C GLY A 20 21.52 0.73 -30.01
N GLU A 21 20.89 -0.45 -29.90
CA GLU A 21 19.53 -0.70 -30.41
C GLU A 21 18.48 0.02 -29.57
N MET A 22 18.64 0.03 -28.25
CA MET A 22 17.78 0.82 -27.38
C MET A 22 17.87 2.32 -27.65
N ALA A 23 19.07 2.86 -27.92
CA ALA A 23 19.26 4.27 -28.26
C ALA A 23 18.62 4.62 -29.61
N LYS A 24 18.67 3.75 -30.61
CA LYS A 24 17.98 3.92 -31.89
C LYS A 24 16.47 3.94 -31.71
N THR A 25 15.95 3.01 -30.90
CA THR A 25 14.50 2.93 -30.56
C THR A 25 14.04 4.17 -29.80
N LEU A 26 14.84 4.66 -28.86
CA LEU A 26 14.54 5.89 -28.11
C LEU A 26 14.52 7.12 -29.03
N ASN A 27 15.46 7.21 -29.94
CA ASN A 27 15.54 8.30 -30.92
C ASN A 27 14.36 8.28 -31.92
N TYR A 28 13.95 7.08 -32.35
CA TYR A 28 12.75 6.90 -33.16
C TYR A 28 11.49 7.33 -32.37
N LEU A 29 11.37 6.93 -31.11
CA LEU A 29 10.26 7.28 -30.24
C LEU A 29 10.19 8.80 -30.00
N ASN A 30 11.30 9.46 -29.73
CA ASN A 30 11.38 10.90 -29.52
C ASN A 30 10.99 11.69 -30.80
N LYS A 31 11.38 11.22 -31.97
CA LYS A 31 11.07 11.85 -33.27
C LYS A 31 9.57 11.82 -33.62
N HIS A 32 8.83 10.86 -33.01
CA HIS A 32 7.39 10.67 -33.24
C HIS A 32 6.55 10.93 -31.97
N GLU A 33 7.12 11.59 -30.98
CA GLU A 33 6.54 11.78 -29.66
C GLU A 33 5.12 12.41 -29.68
N ALA A 34 4.89 13.41 -30.51
CA ALA A 34 3.58 14.06 -30.62
C ALA A 34 2.50 13.14 -31.20
N ILE A 35 2.87 12.25 -32.14
CA ILE A 35 1.94 11.27 -32.73
C ILE A 35 1.68 10.16 -31.73
N LEU A 36 2.76 9.65 -31.10
CA LEU A 36 2.68 8.62 -30.07
C LEU A 36 1.89 9.09 -28.84
N PHE A 37 2.05 10.37 -28.45
CA PHE A 37 1.26 10.96 -27.36
C PHE A 37 -0.23 10.96 -27.67
N LYS A 38 -0.63 11.38 -28.90
CA LYS A 38 -2.04 11.36 -29.33
C LYS A 38 -2.58 9.93 -29.38
N ILE A 39 -1.80 8.97 -29.88
CA ILE A 39 -2.17 7.55 -29.93
C ILE A 39 -2.29 6.98 -28.52
N ARG A 40 -1.31 7.23 -27.64
CA ARG A 40 -1.33 6.81 -26.23
C ARG A 40 -2.54 7.37 -25.49
N ARG A 41 -2.84 8.66 -25.68
CA ARG A 41 -4.02 9.30 -25.06
C ARG A 41 -5.31 8.63 -25.55
N LYS A 42 -5.48 8.48 -26.86
CA LYS A 42 -6.69 7.86 -27.45
C LYS A 42 -6.85 6.39 -27.06
N LEU A 43 -5.74 5.63 -27.01
CA LEU A 43 -5.74 4.25 -26.50
C LEU A 43 -5.98 4.20 -25.00
N GLY A 44 -5.41 5.13 -24.23
CA GLY A 44 -5.62 5.27 -22.80
C GLY A 44 -7.07 5.58 -22.47
N ASP A 45 -7.70 6.48 -23.21
CA ASP A 45 -9.12 6.83 -23.02
C ASP A 45 -10.04 5.63 -23.33
N LYS A 46 -9.81 4.95 -24.47
CA LYS A 46 -10.53 3.70 -24.79
C LYS A 46 -10.30 2.59 -23.78
N PHE A 47 -9.06 2.45 -23.29
CA PHE A 47 -8.72 1.49 -22.25
C PHE A 47 -9.41 1.81 -20.93
N ASN A 48 -9.40 3.08 -20.50
CA ASN A 48 -10.06 3.53 -19.29
C ASN A 48 -11.59 3.39 -19.36
N GLN A 49 -12.16 3.59 -20.55
CA GLN A 49 -13.59 3.38 -20.80
C GLN A 49 -13.97 1.89 -20.71
N LYS A 50 -13.16 1.02 -21.32
CA LYS A 50 -13.39 -0.44 -21.30
C LYS A 50 -13.04 -1.07 -19.94
N TYR A 51 -12.02 -0.55 -19.26
CA TYR A 51 -11.51 -1.02 -17.99
C TYR A 51 -11.39 0.16 -17.01
N PRO A 52 -12.46 0.60 -16.37
CA PRO A 52 -12.46 1.71 -15.42
C PRO A 52 -11.40 1.51 -14.31
N LYS A 53 -10.84 2.62 -13.83
CA LYS A 53 -9.91 2.56 -12.69
C LYS A 53 -10.61 1.90 -11.50
N GLY A 54 -9.95 0.92 -10.88
CA GLY A 54 -10.49 0.17 -9.74
C GLY A 54 -11.36 -1.04 -10.11
N SER A 55 -11.73 -1.23 -11.38
CA SER A 55 -12.52 -2.41 -11.79
C SER A 55 -11.74 -3.72 -11.63
N VAL A 56 -12.46 -4.79 -11.36
CA VAL A 56 -11.90 -6.15 -11.22
C VAL A 56 -11.17 -6.57 -12.49
N GLU A 57 -11.75 -6.28 -13.67
CA GLU A 57 -11.16 -6.60 -14.97
C GLU A 57 -9.82 -5.90 -15.19
N ARG A 58 -9.71 -4.62 -14.74
CA ARG A 58 -8.44 -3.87 -14.83
C ARG A 58 -7.40 -4.44 -13.89
N LYS A 59 -7.78 -4.84 -12.68
CA LYS A 59 -6.88 -5.52 -11.72
C LYS A 59 -6.40 -6.86 -12.30
N LYS A 60 -7.29 -7.69 -12.83
CA LYS A 60 -6.93 -8.97 -13.50
C LYS A 60 -5.93 -8.76 -14.65
N LEU A 61 -6.12 -7.71 -15.45
CA LEU A 61 -5.18 -7.36 -16.53
C LEU A 61 -3.81 -6.94 -16.00
N HIS A 62 -3.77 -6.16 -14.91
CA HIS A 62 -2.52 -5.77 -14.27
C HIS A 62 -1.75 -6.99 -13.77
N TYR A 63 -2.40 -7.90 -13.03
CA TYR A 63 -1.77 -9.13 -12.53
C TYR A 63 -1.31 -10.05 -13.67
N LYS A 64 -2.09 -10.18 -14.74
CA LYS A 64 -1.68 -10.95 -15.91
C LYS A 64 -0.43 -10.39 -16.58
N LYS A 65 -0.31 -9.06 -16.65
CA LYS A 65 0.88 -8.37 -17.15
C LYS A 65 2.09 -8.60 -16.25
N GLU A 66 1.95 -8.44 -14.93
CA GLU A 66 3.01 -8.71 -13.96
C GLU A 66 3.48 -10.17 -14.01
N TYR A 67 2.55 -11.13 -14.11
CA TYR A 67 2.89 -12.55 -14.25
C TYR A 67 3.69 -12.84 -15.51
N MET A 68 3.36 -12.21 -16.64
CA MET A 68 4.11 -12.38 -17.89
C MET A 68 5.52 -11.75 -17.83
N LEU A 69 5.65 -10.59 -17.18
CA LEU A 69 6.94 -9.88 -17.10
C LEU A 69 7.87 -10.46 -16.02
N HIS A 70 7.32 -11.00 -14.95
CA HIS A 70 8.08 -11.47 -13.78
C HIS A 70 7.54 -12.81 -13.26
N PRO A 71 7.60 -13.92 -14.04
CA PRO A 71 6.91 -15.15 -13.70
C PRO A 71 7.36 -15.77 -12.38
N LEU A 72 8.66 -15.87 -12.13
CA LEU A 72 9.20 -16.48 -10.90
C LEU A 72 8.82 -15.68 -9.64
N ARG A 73 8.86 -14.36 -9.75
CA ARG A 73 8.50 -13.45 -8.67
C ARG A 73 6.99 -13.51 -8.39
N SER A 74 6.19 -13.49 -9.44
CA SER A 74 4.73 -13.60 -9.33
C SER A 74 4.31 -14.96 -8.77
N MET A 75 4.98 -16.05 -9.16
CA MET A 75 4.74 -17.37 -8.56
C MET A 75 5.01 -17.37 -7.05
N LYS A 76 6.12 -16.78 -6.60
CA LYS A 76 6.46 -16.70 -5.17
C LYS A 76 5.43 -15.85 -4.41
N LEU A 77 5.10 -14.67 -4.94
CA LEU A 77 4.10 -13.76 -4.35
C LEU A 77 2.73 -14.44 -4.27
N TYR A 78 2.24 -15.00 -5.38
CA TYR A 78 0.90 -15.58 -5.46
C TYR A 78 0.80 -17.02 -4.94
N SER A 79 1.89 -17.59 -4.40
CA SER A 79 1.84 -18.86 -3.68
C SER A 79 1.38 -18.70 -2.22
N THR A 80 1.46 -17.49 -1.66
CA THR A 80 0.94 -17.18 -0.33
C THR A 80 -0.58 -17.01 -0.37
N PRO A 81 -1.31 -17.23 0.75
CA PRO A 81 -2.74 -16.96 0.83
C PRO A 81 -3.09 -15.51 0.46
N GLU A 82 -2.34 -14.55 0.98
CA GLU A 82 -2.51 -13.11 0.73
C GLU A 82 -2.25 -12.77 -0.75
N GLY A 83 -1.19 -13.32 -1.32
CA GLY A 83 -0.86 -13.13 -2.73
C GLY A 83 -1.89 -13.76 -3.68
N ARG A 84 -2.52 -14.88 -3.31
CA ARG A 84 -3.62 -15.48 -4.08
C ARG A 84 -4.84 -14.56 -4.08
N ASN A 85 -5.20 -14.01 -2.94
CA ASN A 85 -6.29 -13.04 -2.83
C ASN A 85 -6.04 -11.80 -3.69
N LEU A 86 -4.81 -11.30 -3.74
CA LEU A 86 -4.42 -10.20 -4.64
C LEU A 86 -4.56 -10.57 -6.12
N ARG A 87 -4.21 -11.81 -6.50
CA ARG A 87 -4.30 -12.31 -7.87
C ARG A 87 -5.73 -12.41 -8.37
N ASP A 88 -6.60 -12.98 -7.55
CA ASP A 88 -7.95 -13.37 -7.99
C ASP A 88 -8.91 -12.18 -8.02
N GLY A 89 -8.52 -11.06 -7.41
CA GLY A 89 -9.30 -9.80 -7.45
C GLY A 89 -10.63 -9.86 -6.71
N ASP A 90 -10.95 -11.02 -6.16
CA ASP A 90 -12.12 -11.29 -5.35
C ASP A 90 -11.70 -11.33 -3.88
N PHE A 91 -11.26 -10.19 -3.37
CA PHE A 91 -11.18 -10.00 -1.93
C PHE A 91 -12.62 -9.91 -1.42
N ASN A 92 -13.22 -11.07 -1.23
CA ASN A 92 -14.55 -11.17 -0.65
C ASN A 92 -14.40 -11.03 0.86
N ILE A 93 -14.76 -9.86 1.40
CA ILE A 93 -14.79 -9.66 2.85
C ILE A 93 -15.56 -10.80 3.56
N GLY A 94 -16.56 -11.38 2.90
CA GLY A 94 -17.33 -12.49 3.45
C GLY A 94 -16.51 -13.76 3.71
N GLU A 95 -15.37 -13.96 3.06
CA GLU A 95 -14.48 -15.10 3.34
C GLU A 95 -13.62 -14.84 4.57
N ILE A 96 -12.96 -13.69 4.62
CA ILE A 96 -12.14 -13.32 5.78
C ILE A 96 -13.02 -13.17 7.03
N TYR A 97 -14.19 -12.57 6.88
CA TYR A 97 -15.13 -12.40 7.98
C TYR A 97 -15.67 -13.74 8.51
N ARG A 98 -15.89 -14.74 7.64
CA ARG A 98 -16.30 -16.09 8.08
C ARG A 98 -15.21 -16.80 8.88
N GLU A 99 -13.94 -16.53 8.59
CA GLU A 99 -12.79 -17.11 9.27
C GLU A 99 -12.52 -16.45 10.63
N HIS A 100 -12.53 -15.11 10.68
CA HIS A 100 -12.12 -14.34 11.86
C HIS A 100 -13.28 -13.70 12.63
N GLY A 101 -14.45 -13.57 12.01
CA GLY A 101 -15.64 -13.00 12.64
C GLY A 101 -15.54 -11.50 12.89
N ARG A 102 -16.33 -11.01 13.85
CA ARG A 102 -16.33 -9.60 14.24
C ARG A 102 -15.10 -9.29 15.09
N LEU A 103 -14.28 -8.35 14.64
CA LEU A 103 -13.08 -7.92 15.35
C LEU A 103 -13.46 -7.12 16.61
N LYS A 104 -12.72 -7.32 17.71
CA LYS A 104 -12.99 -6.67 19.00
C LYS A 104 -11.75 -5.93 19.48
N PHE A 105 -11.83 -4.60 19.49
CA PHE A 105 -10.80 -3.73 20.04
C PHE A 105 -11.16 -3.34 21.47
N GLU A 106 -10.17 -3.39 22.34
CA GLU A 106 -10.34 -2.90 23.72
C GLU A 106 -10.41 -1.37 23.71
N GLN A 107 -11.34 -0.82 24.47
CA GLN A 107 -11.42 0.62 24.70
C GLN A 107 -10.47 0.99 25.83
N VAL A 108 -9.43 1.75 25.51
CA VAL A 108 -8.44 2.23 26.48
C VAL A 108 -8.74 3.69 26.80
N GLU A 109 -8.81 4.04 28.08
CA GLU A 109 -9.12 5.41 28.52
C GLU A 109 -7.98 6.39 28.19
N ASN A 110 -6.72 5.97 28.44
CA ASN A 110 -5.51 6.76 28.19
C ASN A 110 -4.55 5.95 27.31
N PRO A 111 -4.78 5.90 25.98
CA PRO A 111 -3.90 5.15 25.08
C PRO A 111 -2.55 5.83 24.91
N THR A 112 -1.51 5.06 24.71
CA THR A 112 -0.19 5.60 24.35
C THR A 112 -0.22 6.13 22.91
N VAL A 113 -0.91 5.42 22.01
CA VAL A 113 -0.95 5.78 20.58
C VAL A 113 -2.39 5.81 20.08
N SER A 114 -2.75 6.87 19.34
CA SER A 114 -3.95 6.90 18.51
C SER A 114 -3.58 6.53 17.08
N ILE A 115 -4.03 5.35 16.62
CA ILE A 115 -3.81 4.86 15.26
C ILE A 115 -4.95 5.39 14.39
N ILE A 116 -4.64 6.28 13.46
CA ILE A 116 -5.60 6.88 12.53
C ILE A 116 -5.49 6.18 11.18
N ILE A 117 -6.59 5.60 10.74
CA ILE A 117 -6.67 4.86 9.48
C ILE A 117 -7.59 5.63 8.52
N PRO A 118 -7.04 6.36 7.53
CA PRO A 118 -7.83 7.00 6.50
C PRO A 118 -8.44 5.95 5.57
N VAL A 119 -9.76 6.05 5.34
CA VAL A 119 -10.51 5.08 4.58
C VAL A 119 -11.39 5.77 3.54
N TYR A 120 -11.39 5.25 2.34
CA TYR A 120 -12.34 5.57 1.28
C TYR A 120 -12.65 4.33 0.48
N ASN A 121 -13.76 3.66 0.81
CA ASN A 121 -14.12 2.35 0.27
C ASN A 121 -13.07 1.26 0.60
N GLN A 122 -13.15 0.11 -0.05
CA GLN A 122 -12.19 -0.99 0.07
C GLN A 122 -12.22 -1.66 1.46
N ILE A 123 -13.43 -1.97 1.95
CA ILE A 123 -13.66 -2.62 3.26
C ILE A 123 -12.73 -3.80 3.54
N HIS A 124 -12.42 -4.60 2.52
CA HIS A 124 -11.59 -5.79 2.67
C HIS A 124 -10.14 -5.47 3.06
N TYR A 125 -9.56 -4.37 2.53
CA TYR A 125 -8.24 -3.91 2.97
C TYR A 125 -8.31 -3.37 4.40
N THR A 126 -9.32 -2.56 4.69
CA THR A 126 -9.54 -2.01 6.03
C THR A 126 -9.67 -3.13 7.05
N TYR A 127 -10.45 -4.17 6.75
CA TYR A 127 -10.63 -5.30 7.65
C TYR A 127 -9.32 -6.09 7.85
N ALA A 128 -8.57 -6.38 6.79
CA ALA A 128 -7.27 -7.05 6.88
C ALA A 128 -6.23 -6.24 7.66
N CYS A 129 -6.21 -4.91 7.48
CA CYS A 129 -5.38 -4.00 8.26
C CYS A 129 -5.75 -4.07 9.75
N LEU A 130 -7.03 -3.96 10.09
CA LEU A 130 -7.53 -4.05 11.45
C LEU A 130 -7.20 -5.40 12.11
N LEU A 131 -7.37 -6.50 11.38
CA LEU A 131 -7.01 -7.84 11.86
C LEU A 131 -5.52 -7.90 12.19
N SER A 132 -4.64 -7.41 11.32
CA SER A 132 -3.19 -7.40 11.57
C SER A 132 -2.82 -6.57 12.81
N ILE A 133 -3.52 -5.46 13.07
CA ILE A 133 -3.31 -4.65 14.28
C ILE A 133 -3.65 -5.48 15.52
N LEU A 134 -4.79 -6.18 15.54
CA LEU A 134 -5.18 -7.04 16.66
C LEU A 134 -4.20 -8.17 16.92
N GLU A 135 -3.67 -8.76 15.87
CA GLU A 135 -2.74 -9.89 15.96
C GLU A 135 -1.36 -9.47 16.47
N HIS A 136 -0.86 -8.31 16.01
CA HIS A 136 0.54 -7.92 16.15
C HIS A 136 0.79 -6.70 17.05
N THR A 137 -0.23 -6.17 17.74
CA THR A 137 -0.06 -5.00 18.63
C THR A 137 -0.50 -5.36 20.06
N LYS A 138 0.43 -5.90 20.86
CA LYS A 138 0.14 -6.38 22.22
C LYS A 138 0.91 -5.62 23.31
N ASP A 139 1.98 -4.94 22.95
CA ASP A 139 2.94 -4.39 23.91
C ASP A 139 2.77 -2.88 24.17
N VAL A 140 1.87 -2.22 23.43
CA VAL A 140 1.59 -0.79 23.53
C VAL A 140 0.09 -0.59 23.60
N SER A 141 -0.39 0.23 24.54
CA SER A 141 -1.80 0.61 24.60
C SER A 141 -2.16 1.56 23.46
N TYR A 142 -3.26 1.28 22.78
CA TYR A 142 -3.67 2.06 21.62
C TYR A 142 -5.18 2.19 21.49
N GLU A 143 -5.62 3.17 20.75
CA GLU A 143 -6.96 3.26 20.19
C GLU A 143 -6.89 3.30 18.67
N VAL A 144 -7.96 2.90 18.01
CA VAL A 144 -8.07 2.97 16.55
C VAL A 144 -9.16 3.94 16.15
N ILE A 145 -8.80 4.90 15.30
CA ILE A 145 -9.69 5.93 14.76
C ILE A 145 -9.78 5.73 13.24
N ILE A 146 -10.96 5.40 12.76
CA ILE A 146 -11.27 5.29 11.34
C ILE A 146 -11.68 6.65 10.81
N ALA A 147 -10.92 7.18 9.87
CA ALA A 147 -11.22 8.42 9.17
C ALA A 147 -11.92 8.10 7.84
N ASP A 148 -13.25 7.98 7.85
CA ASP A 148 -14.03 7.61 6.66
C ASP A 148 -14.41 8.83 5.84
N ASP A 149 -13.88 8.92 4.62
CA ASP A 149 -14.10 10.02 3.70
C ASP A 149 -15.29 9.77 2.76
N VAL A 150 -16.45 9.43 3.34
CA VAL A 150 -17.72 9.15 2.64
C VAL A 150 -17.64 7.88 1.78
N SER A 151 -17.25 6.78 2.38
CA SER A 151 -17.30 5.47 1.71
C SER A 151 -18.73 5.08 1.33
N THR A 152 -18.88 4.40 0.20
CA THR A 152 -20.15 3.97 -0.38
C THR A 152 -20.25 2.46 -0.58
N ASP A 153 -19.21 1.72 -0.18
CA ASP A 153 -19.22 0.25 -0.13
C ASP A 153 -19.54 -0.24 1.30
N ALA A 154 -19.31 -1.51 1.58
CA ALA A 154 -19.54 -2.09 2.91
C ALA A 154 -18.74 -1.42 4.06
N THR A 155 -17.78 -0.53 3.75
CA THR A 155 -17.08 0.30 4.76
C THR A 155 -18.05 1.21 5.52
N GLU A 156 -19.16 1.62 4.90
CA GLU A 156 -20.21 2.38 5.55
C GLU A 156 -20.78 1.65 6.79
N HIS A 157 -20.73 0.32 6.77
CA HIS A 157 -21.20 -0.57 7.83
C HIS A 157 -20.05 -1.20 8.63
N LEU A 158 -18.89 -0.54 8.70
CA LEU A 158 -17.70 -1.09 9.39
C LEU A 158 -17.98 -1.51 10.83
N SER A 159 -18.92 -0.85 11.52
CA SER A 159 -19.34 -1.24 12.87
C SER A 159 -19.96 -2.64 12.99
N GLU A 160 -20.41 -3.23 11.89
CA GLU A 160 -20.88 -4.62 11.85
C GLU A 160 -19.71 -5.60 11.83
N TYR A 161 -18.56 -5.18 11.31
CA TYR A 161 -17.36 -5.98 11.12
C TYR A 161 -16.34 -5.82 12.25
N ALA A 162 -16.35 -4.68 12.95
CA ALA A 162 -15.43 -4.41 14.05
C ALA A 162 -16.10 -3.52 15.12
N GLU A 163 -15.77 -3.76 16.39
CA GLU A 163 -16.22 -2.98 17.53
C GLU A 163 -15.04 -2.41 18.33
N GLY A 164 -15.30 -1.40 19.14
CA GLY A 164 -14.28 -0.72 19.94
C GLY A 164 -13.49 0.35 19.16
N LEU A 165 -13.90 0.66 17.94
CA LEU A 165 -13.30 1.69 17.09
C LEU A 165 -13.97 3.05 17.31
N VAL A 166 -13.21 4.13 17.12
CA VAL A 166 -13.75 5.49 16.93
C VAL A 166 -13.92 5.71 15.43
N ILE A 167 -15.15 5.92 14.95
CA ILE A 167 -15.44 6.14 13.54
C ILE A 167 -15.76 7.61 13.31
N CYS A 168 -14.90 8.31 12.57
CA CYS A 168 -15.03 9.69 12.16
C CYS A 168 -15.40 9.74 10.68
N ARG A 169 -16.68 9.88 10.35
CA ARG A 169 -17.16 9.98 8.98
C ARG A 169 -17.36 11.43 8.57
N ASN A 170 -16.77 11.86 7.47
CA ASN A 170 -17.00 13.17 6.90
C ASN A 170 -18.40 13.26 6.23
N SER A 171 -18.95 14.45 6.16
CA SER A 171 -20.23 14.69 5.46
C SER A 171 -20.06 14.82 3.95
N THR A 172 -18.87 15.18 3.49
CA THR A 172 -18.46 15.27 2.08
C THR A 172 -17.03 14.80 1.94
N ASN A 173 -16.63 14.33 0.77
CA ASN A 173 -15.26 13.90 0.53
C ASN A 173 -14.30 15.08 0.66
N GLN A 174 -13.38 14.98 1.62
CA GLN A 174 -12.40 16.02 1.99
C GLN A 174 -11.02 15.77 1.38
N GLY A 175 -10.80 14.58 0.85
CA GLY A 175 -9.49 14.12 0.42
C GLY A 175 -8.60 13.73 1.60
N PHE A 176 -7.52 13.03 1.28
CA PHE A 176 -6.64 12.36 2.25
C PHE A 176 -6.18 13.27 3.41
N LEU A 177 -5.58 14.41 3.09
CA LEU A 177 -4.98 15.29 4.09
C LEU A 177 -6.00 15.84 5.09
N ARG A 178 -7.14 16.36 4.60
CA ARG A 178 -8.16 16.94 5.47
C ARG A 178 -8.88 15.86 6.28
N ASN A 179 -9.10 14.69 5.68
CA ASN A 179 -9.68 13.53 6.36
C ASN A 179 -8.82 13.10 7.55
N CYS A 180 -7.50 12.94 7.35
CA CYS A 180 -6.55 12.65 8.41
C CYS A 180 -6.56 13.72 9.52
N ASN A 181 -6.52 15.01 9.14
CA ASN A 181 -6.51 16.11 10.10
C ASN A 181 -7.81 16.21 10.92
N ASN A 182 -8.96 15.92 10.29
CA ASN A 182 -10.24 15.88 11.00
C ASN A 182 -10.26 14.78 12.05
N ALA A 183 -9.83 13.58 11.68
CA ALA A 183 -9.77 12.43 12.59
C ALA A 183 -8.76 12.64 13.72
N ALA A 184 -7.62 13.28 13.46
CA ALA A 184 -6.60 13.56 14.47
C ALA A 184 -7.10 14.41 15.64
N ARG A 185 -8.17 15.19 15.46
CA ARG A 185 -8.79 15.97 16.54
C ARG A 185 -9.49 15.10 17.60
N HIS A 186 -9.76 13.86 17.29
CA HIS A 186 -10.36 12.87 18.19
C HIS A 186 -9.32 12.00 18.89
N ALA A 187 -8.03 12.17 18.54
CA ALA A 187 -6.94 11.41 19.16
C ALA A 187 -6.76 11.77 20.64
N ARG A 188 -6.67 10.75 21.50
CA ARG A 188 -6.42 10.86 22.93
C ARG A 188 -5.04 10.35 23.32
N GLY A 189 -4.35 9.67 22.41
CA GLY A 189 -3.02 9.13 22.63
C GLY A 189 -1.95 10.19 22.78
N LYS A 190 -0.91 9.85 23.53
CA LYS A 190 0.31 10.67 23.62
C LYS A 190 0.94 10.88 22.23
N TYR A 191 0.82 9.89 21.37
CA TYR A 191 1.31 9.90 19.98
C TYR A 191 0.18 9.64 19.00
N VAL A 192 0.33 10.21 17.80
CA VAL A 192 -0.57 9.96 16.66
C VAL A 192 0.18 9.19 15.60
N MET A 193 -0.39 8.05 15.17
CA MET A 193 0.13 7.22 14.08
C MET A 193 -0.84 7.23 12.91
N PHE A 194 -0.41 7.65 11.74
CA PHE A 194 -1.17 7.51 10.49
C PHE A 194 -0.80 6.19 9.82
N LEU A 195 -1.79 5.33 9.59
CA LEU A 195 -1.62 4.03 8.98
C LEU A 195 -2.58 3.87 7.81
N ASN A 196 -2.08 3.63 6.60
CA ASN A 196 -2.94 3.38 5.45
C ASN A 196 -3.72 2.07 5.62
N ASN A 197 -4.98 2.06 5.17
CA ASN A 197 -5.87 0.91 5.30
C ASN A 197 -5.48 -0.30 4.44
N ASP A 198 -4.55 -0.15 3.51
CA ASP A 198 -4.02 -1.20 2.62
C ASP A 198 -2.66 -1.75 3.09
N THR A 199 -2.32 -1.53 4.36
CA THR A 199 -1.12 -2.05 5.01
C THR A 199 -1.45 -3.17 5.99
N GLN A 200 -0.50 -4.09 6.17
CA GLN A 200 -0.52 -5.09 7.23
C GLN A 200 0.70 -4.87 8.13
N VAL A 201 0.45 -4.80 9.43
CA VAL A 201 1.51 -4.62 10.42
C VAL A 201 2.06 -5.97 10.85
N THR A 202 3.28 -5.97 11.39
CA THR A 202 3.99 -7.17 11.85
C THR A 202 4.34 -7.03 13.34
N GLU A 203 4.85 -8.10 13.94
CA GLU A 203 5.27 -8.07 15.35
C GLU A 203 6.19 -6.90 15.69
N ASN A 204 6.00 -6.32 16.86
CA ASN A 204 6.78 -5.22 17.43
C ASN A 204 6.80 -3.92 16.60
N TRP A 205 5.94 -3.77 15.61
CA TRP A 205 5.93 -2.58 14.75
C TRP A 205 5.70 -1.29 15.54
N LEU A 206 4.68 -1.29 16.42
CA LEU A 206 4.30 -0.09 17.18
C LEU A 206 5.24 0.16 18.35
N SER A 207 5.63 -0.88 19.09
CA SER A 207 6.57 -0.76 20.20
C SER A 207 7.94 -0.25 19.76
N SER A 208 8.43 -0.68 18.60
CA SER A 208 9.70 -0.16 18.05
C SER A 208 9.63 1.34 17.73
N LEU A 209 8.51 1.82 17.19
CA LEU A 209 8.31 3.24 16.91
C LEU A 209 8.20 4.06 18.20
N VAL A 210 7.47 3.56 19.21
CA VAL A 210 7.34 4.22 20.50
C VAL A 210 8.68 4.27 21.23
N GLN A 211 9.44 3.19 21.26
CA GLN A 211 10.77 3.16 21.85
C GLN A 211 11.72 4.14 21.16
N LEU A 212 11.65 4.23 19.83
CA LEU A 212 12.52 5.14 19.08
C LEU A 212 12.17 6.61 19.36
N ILE A 213 10.88 7.00 19.32
CA ILE A 213 10.50 8.39 19.57
C ILE A 213 10.74 8.81 21.02
N GLU A 214 10.75 7.87 21.96
CA GLU A 214 11.04 8.11 23.39
C GLU A 214 12.53 8.08 23.72
N SER A 215 13.38 7.57 22.81
CA SER A 215 14.83 7.47 23.06
C SER A 215 15.55 8.81 23.12
N ASP A 216 15.01 9.84 22.45
CA ASP A 216 15.58 11.18 22.41
C ASP A 216 14.47 12.23 22.30
N PRO A 217 14.39 13.21 23.25
CA PRO A 217 13.37 14.27 23.22
C PRO A 217 13.42 15.18 21.98
N SER A 218 14.50 15.16 21.23
CA SER A 218 14.62 15.92 19.99
C SER A 218 13.92 15.25 18.79
N ILE A 219 13.53 13.98 18.91
CA ILE A 219 12.82 13.26 17.85
C ILE A 219 11.36 13.71 17.84
N GLY A 220 10.98 14.46 16.82
CA GLY A 220 9.59 14.93 16.63
C GLY A 220 8.71 13.97 15.81
N MET A 221 9.31 13.07 15.02
CA MET A 221 8.58 12.14 14.15
C MET A 221 9.42 10.90 13.85
N VAL A 222 8.75 9.76 13.78
CA VAL A 222 9.35 8.48 13.38
C VAL A 222 8.49 7.82 12.32
N GLY A 223 9.09 7.01 11.45
CA GLY A 223 8.39 6.30 10.37
C GLY A 223 8.81 4.85 10.29
N SER A 224 7.90 4.00 9.86
CA SER A 224 8.14 2.57 9.65
C SER A 224 8.92 2.31 8.35
N LYS A 225 9.71 1.25 8.36
CA LYS A 225 10.19 0.66 7.11
C LYS A 225 9.03 -0.09 6.45
N LEU A 226 8.71 0.26 5.20
CA LEU A 226 7.69 -0.40 4.41
C LEU A 226 8.32 -1.40 3.46
N VAL A 227 7.74 -2.59 3.40
CA VAL A 227 8.17 -3.66 2.51
C VAL A 227 6.98 -4.22 1.74
N TYR A 228 7.22 -4.60 0.49
CA TYR A 228 6.22 -5.33 -0.28
C TYR A 228 6.08 -6.77 0.24
N PRO A 229 4.95 -7.45 -0.02
CA PRO A 229 4.76 -8.85 0.40
C PRO A 229 5.85 -9.82 -0.11
N ASP A 230 6.56 -9.46 -1.18
CA ASP A 230 7.70 -10.23 -1.70
C ASP A 230 9.03 -9.92 -0.98
N GLY A 231 9.00 -9.09 0.07
CA GLY A 231 10.16 -8.72 0.89
C GLY A 231 11.03 -7.59 0.32
N ARG A 232 10.66 -7.01 -0.83
CA ARG A 232 11.38 -5.85 -1.37
C ARG A 232 11.08 -4.61 -0.54
N LEU A 233 12.08 -3.77 -0.37
CA LEU A 233 11.92 -2.48 0.26
C LEU A 233 11.00 -1.59 -0.61
N GLN A 234 9.97 -1.02 0.01
CA GLN A 234 9.14 0.01 -0.57
C GLN A 234 9.62 1.39 -0.15
N GLU A 235 9.80 1.58 1.16
CA GLU A 235 10.22 2.84 1.76
C GLU A 235 10.96 2.59 3.09
N ALA A 236 11.95 3.42 3.40
CA ALA A 236 12.70 3.38 4.66
C ALA A 236 13.07 4.79 5.14
N GLY A 237 12.09 5.67 5.16
CA GLY A 237 12.24 7.06 5.58
C GLY A 237 12.26 8.05 4.41
N GLY A 238 12.28 9.34 4.75
CA GLY A 238 12.29 10.45 3.80
C GLY A 238 13.35 11.49 4.17
N ILE A 239 13.72 12.30 3.19
CA ILE A 239 14.61 13.46 3.39
C ILE A 239 13.74 14.71 3.29
N ILE A 240 13.78 15.53 4.34
CA ILE A 240 13.15 16.86 4.33
C ILE A 240 14.21 17.86 3.87
N TRP A 241 13.96 18.49 2.75
CA TRP A 241 14.82 19.56 2.23
C TRP A 241 14.32 20.89 2.77
N SER A 242 15.23 21.73 3.28
CA SER A 242 14.96 23.15 3.52
C SER A 242 15.34 23.89 2.25
N ASP A 243 14.39 24.55 1.63
CA ASP A 243 14.65 25.53 0.55
C ASP A 243 15.21 26.83 1.11
#